data_3c8e920570be7fbe2189b8ae6c67e42f
#
_entry.id   3c8e920570be7fbe2189b8ae6c67e42f
#
_cell.length_a   1.000
_cell.length_b   1.000
_cell.length_c   1.000
_cell.angle_alpha   90.00
_cell.angle_beta   90.00
_cell.angle_gamma   90.00
#
_symmetry.space_group_name_H-M   'P 1'
#
loop_
_entity.id
_entity.type
_entity.pdbx_description
1 polymer ?
#
loop_
_entity_poly.entity_id
_entity_poly.type
_entity_poly.pdbx_seq_one_letter_code
_entity_poly.pdbx_strand_id
1 'polypeptide(L)'
;MAKAMAAQHLTAPRAPVAVRKKTSRRTPAVVSSVMTTDKAGLTAGEIRNLRFQLSPDPIKPLSQQRFSQLLGVSWSTIARWEAGGAIDARHALKLARLQRVLTMLDDMVTRAYRLAFFEQAHPLLMHLRPIDLLDTEEGTTAVLRQLEAAATGAFA
;
A
#
# COMPACT_ATOMS: atom_id res chain seq x y z
N MET A 1 -24.50 76.53 -36.21
CA MET A 1 -24.82 75.95 -37.51
C MET A 1 -24.37 74.48 -37.46
N ALA A 2 -25.32 73.58 -37.41
CA ALA A 2 -25.50 72.38 -38.22
C ALA A 2 -24.33 71.40 -38.24
N LYS A 3 -24.47 70.11 -38.07
CA LYS A 3 -25.50 69.17 -38.43
C LYS A 3 -25.15 67.81 -37.83
N ALA A 4 -26.08 67.23 -37.19
CA ALA A 4 -26.08 65.82 -36.77
C ALA A 4 -26.08 64.91 -38.00
N MET A 5 -25.32 63.78 -37.93
CA MET A 5 -25.66 62.62 -38.72
C MET A 5 -25.49 61.36 -37.86
N ALA A 6 -26.65 60.76 -37.66
CA ALA A 6 -26.77 59.45 -37.02
C ALA A 6 -26.24 58.36 -37.97
N ALA A 7 -25.45 57.47 -37.43
CA ALA A 7 -25.19 56.16 -38.05
C ALA A 7 -25.85 55.09 -37.19
N GLN A 8 -26.92 54.51 -37.70
CA GLN A 8 -27.61 53.37 -37.12
C GLN A 8 -26.76 52.12 -37.38
N HIS A 9 -26.26 51.53 -36.36
CA HIS A 9 -25.69 50.19 -36.46
C HIS A 9 -26.81 49.15 -36.25
N LEU A 10 -27.18 48.49 -37.33
CA LEU A 10 -27.98 47.30 -37.30
C LEU A 10 -27.24 46.23 -36.56
N THR A 11 -27.73 45.87 -35.39
CA THR A 11 -27.28 44.67 -34.67
C THR A 11 -28.05 43.48 -35.21
N ALA A 12 -27.37 42.61 -35.92
CA ALA A 12 -27.93 41.34 -36.34
C ALA A 12 -28.18 40.42 -35.15
N PRO A 13 -29.31 39.72 -35.11
CA PRO A 13 -29.61 38.78 -34.04
C PRO A 13 -28.70 37.55 -34.14
N ARG A 14 -27.94 37.30 -33.12
CA ARG A 14 -27.14 36.12 -32.97
C ARG A 14 -28.04 34.92 -32.71
N ALA A 15 -28.01 33.95 -33.59
CA ALA A 15 -28.76 32.70 -33.45
C ALA A 15 -28.32 31.91 -32.18
N PRO A 16 -29.27 31.26 -31.48
CA PRO A 16 -28.92 30.46 -30.32
C PRO A 16 -28.15 29.22 -30.75
N VAL A 17 -26.96 29.10 -30.18
CA VAL A 17 -26.19 27.89 -30.30
C VAL A 17 -26.91 26.78 -29.56
N ALA A 18 -27.41 25.80 -30.29
CA ALA A 18 -28.00 24.61 -29.72
C ALA A 18 -26.94 23.85 -28.91
N VAL A 19 -27.07 23.90 -27.58
CA VAL A 19 -26.32 23.05 -26.68
C VAL A 19 -26.79 21.61 -26.89
N ARG A 20 -26.03 20.86 -27.64
CA ARG A 20 -26.17 19.43 -27.77
C ARG A 20 -25.89 18.77 -26.45
N LYS A 21 -26.91 18.50 -25.65
CA LYS A 21 -26.80 17.60 -24.49
C LYS A 21 -26.36 16.24 -25.00
N LYS A 22 -25.07 15.92 -24.87
CA LYS A 22 -24.58 14.56 -24.89
C LYS A 22 -25.12 13.89 -23.63
N THR A 23 -26.24 13.24 -23.74
CA THR A 23 -26.64 12.21 -22.78
C THR A 23 -25.67 11.05 -22.94
N SER A 24 -24.59 11.09 -22.20
CA SER A 24 -23.77 9.91 -21.99
C SER A 24 -24.61 8.95 -21.17
N ARG A 25 -25.21 7.98 -21.83
CA ARG A 25 -25.70 6.77 -21.18
C ARG A 25 -24.50 6.08 -20.60
N ARG A 26 -24.24 6.32 -19.32
CA ARG A 26 -23.42 5.43 -18.52
C ARG A 26 -24.16 4.11 -18.42
N THR A 27 -23.83 3.18 -19.27
CA THR A 27 -24.06 1.77 -18.98
C THR A 27 -23.30 1.46 -17.69
N PRO A 28 -23.92 0.87 -16.66
CA PRO A 28 -23.17 0.36 -15.54
C PRO A 28 -22.29 -0.74 -16.12
N ALA A 29 -21.00 -0.47 -16.19
CA ALA A 29 -20.03 -1.51 -16.39
C ALA A 29 -20.19 -2.45 -15.19
N VAL A 30 -20.74 -3.62 -15.45
CA VAL A 30 -20.63 -4.76 -14.54
C VAL A 30 -19.14 -5.02 -14.48
N VAL A 31 -18.53 -4.52 -13.42
CA VAL A 31 -17.15 -4.87 -13.09
C VAL A 31 -17.24 -6.32 -12.65
N SER A 32 -17.18 -7.21 -13.60
CA SER A 32 -16.75 -8.57 -13.33
C SER A 32 -15.37 -8.43 -12.72
N SER A 33 -15.31 -8.56 -11.39
CA SER A 33 -14.08 -8.82 -10.69
C SER A 33 -13.54 -10.15 -11.20
N VAL A 34 -12.96 -10.13 -12.38
CA VAL A 34 -12.01 -11.16 -12.77
C VAL A 34 -10.84 -10.94 -11.82
N MET A 35 -10.79 -11.76 -10.78
CA MET A 35 -9.56 -12.00 -10.04
C MET A 35 -8.54 -12.55 -11.04
N THR A 36 -7.88 -11.65 -11.75
CA THR A 36 -6.63 -11.96 -12.40
C THR A 36 -5.61 -12.08 -11.29
N THR A 37 -5.47 -13.29 -10.78
CA THR A 37 -4.32 -13.75 -10.03
C THR A 37 -3.15 -13.77 -11.03
N ASP A 38 -2.68 -12.61 -11.40
CA ASP A 38 -1.50 -12.53 -12.24
C ASP A 38 -0.68 -11.31 -11.87
N LYS A 39 0.51 -11.64 -11.34
CA LYS A 39 1.55 -10.74 -10.89
C LYS A 39 1.28 -10.11 -9.52
N ALA A 40 1.74 -10.82 -8.49
CA ALA A 40 1.89 -10.36 -7.11
C ALA A 40 2.83 -9.13 -7.00
N GLY A 41 2.41 -8.02 -7.57
CA GLY A 41 2.96 -6.73 -7.28
C GLY A 41 2.14 -6.13 -6.14
N LEU A 42 2.71 -6.05 -4.95
CA LEU A 42 2.11 -5.33 -3.84
C LEU A 42 1.74 -3.92 -4.30
N THR A 43 0.52 -3.52 -4.03
CA THR A 43 0.03 -2.18 -4.35
C THR A 43 0.52 -1.15 -3.34
N ALA A 44 0.50 0.12 -3.72
CA ALA A 44 0.80 1.23 -2.81
C ALA A 44 -0.06 1.19 -1.54
N GLY A 45 -1.31 0.76 -1.65
CA GLY A 45 -2.22 0.59 -0.52
C GLY A 45 -1.79 -0.51 0.44
N GLU A 46 -1.29 -1.62 -0.06
CA GLU A 46 -0.80 -2.74 0.75
C GLU A 46 0.47 -2.36 1.53
N ILE A 47 1.37 -1.56 0.94
CA ILE A 47 2.55 -1.04 1.64
C ILE A 47 2.14 -0.14 2.81
N ARG A 48 1.18 0.76 2.59
CA ARG A 48 0.65 1.60 3.67
C ARG A 48 -0.02 0.77 4.75
N ASN A 49 -0.75 -0.26 4.37
CA ASN A 49 -1.39 -1.19 5.31
C ASN A 49 -0.35 -1.94 6.16
N LEU A 50 0.73 -2.45 5.55
CA LEU A 50 1.84 -3.07 6.29
C LEU A 50 2.45 -2.11 7.31
N ARG A 51 2.70 -0.86 6.93
CA ARG A 51 3.18 0.16 7.86
C ARG A 51 2.19 0.42 9.00
N PHE A 52 0.91 0.40 8.69
CA PHE A 52 -0.13 0.57 9.70
C PHE A 52 -0.18 -0.62 10.66
N GLN A 53 -0.10 -1.84 10.18
CA GLN A 53 -0.10 -3.06 10.99
C GLN A 53 1.13 -3.18 11.90
N LEU A 54 2.30 -2.70 11.44
CA LEU A 54 3.54 -2.67 12.20
C LEU A 54 3.63 -1.51 13.20
N SER A 55 2.79 -0.49 13.06
CA SER A 55 2.81 0.65 13.95
C SER A 55 2.35 0.27 15.36
N PRO A 56 3.06 0.69 16.41
CA PRO A 56 2.57 0.58 17.77
C PRO A 56 1.35 1.48 18.03
N ASP A 57 1.20 2.55 17.24
CA ASP A 57 0.09 3.48 17.32
C ASP A 57 -1.10 2.94 16.49
N PRO A 58 -2.30 2.80 17.06
CA PRO A 58 -3.48 2.32 16.34
C PRO A 58 -4.06 3.35 15.34
N ILE A 59 -3.61 4.60 15.39
CA ILE A 59 -4.15 5.69 14.58
C ILE A 59 -3.19 6.10 13.46
N LYS A 60 -1.88 5.98 13.69
CA LYS A 60 -0.85 6.44 12.76
C LYS A 60 -0.03 5.28 12.20
N PRO A 61 0.23 5.24 10.88
CA PRO A 61 1.13 4.26 10.32
C PRO A 61 2.57 4.48 10.82
N LEU A 62 3.35 3.43 10.84
CA LEU A 62 4.79 3.52 11.07
C LEU A 62 5.42 4.51 10.07
N SER A 63 6.35 5.36 10.49
CA SER A 63 6.98 6.32 9.59
C SER A 63 7.70 5.61 8.43
N GLN A 64 7.75 6.25 7.25
CA GLN A 64 8.46 5.71 6.09
C GLN A 64 9.93 5.46 6.42
N GLN A 65 10.54 6.35 7.19
CA GLN A 65 11.93 6.21 7.63
C GLN A 65 12.13 4.96 8.50
N ARG A 66 11.26 4.71 9.48
CA ARG A 66 11.37 3.53 10.33
C ARG A 66 11.13 2.24 9.55
N PHE A 67 10.15 2.25 8.67
CA PHE A 67 9.86 1.11 7.81
C PHE A 67 10.99 0.82 6.81
N SER A 68 11.63 1.86 6.28
CA SER A 68 12.80 1.71 5.40
C SER A 68 14.00 1.10 6.12
N GLN A 69 14.23 1.50 7.36
CA GLN A 69 15.28 0.91 8.22
C GLN A 69 15.01 -0.57 8.51
N LEU A 70 13.75 -0.93 8.77
CA LEU A 70 13.36 -2.32 8.99
C LEU A 70 13.63 -3.20 7.76
N LEU A 71 13.31 -2.71 6.57
CA LEU A 71 13.50 -3.43 5.32
C LEU A 71 14.92 -3.37 4.74
N GLY A 72 15.76 -2.46 5.25
CA GLY A 72 17.10 -2.23 4.71
C GLY A 72 17.12 -1.49 3.37
N VAL A 73 16.14 -0.62 3.12
CA VAL A 73 16.04 0.20 1.90
C VAL A 73 16.08 1.69 2.24
N SER A 74 16.21 2.57 1.24
CA SER A 74 16.12 4.00 1.47
C SER A 74 14.66 4.44 1.71
N TRP A 75 14.45 5.52 2.47
CA TRP A 75 13.12 6.09 2.68
C TRP A 75 12.49 6.56 1.35
N SER A 76 13.29 7.06 0.41
CA SER A 76 12.84 7.47 -0.92
C SER A 76 12.31 6.28 -1.74
N THR A 77 12.84 5.07 -1.50
CA THR A 77 12.32 3.84 -2.10
C THR A 77 10.91 3.56 -1.60
N ILE A 78 10.66 3.67 -0.29
CA ILE A 78 9.32 3.51 0.29
C ILE A 78 8.36 4.56 -0.26
N ALA A 79 8.78 5.83 -0.29
CA ALA A 79 7.96 6.92 -0.85
C ALA A 79 7.59 6.66 -2.32
N ARG A 80 8.54 6.18 -3.13
CA ARG A 80 8.30 5.80 -4.52
C ARG A 80 7.28 4.66 -4.65
N TRP A 81 7.39 3.61 -3.84
CA TRP A 81 6.45 2.50 -3.86
C TRP A 81 5.04 2.94 -3.47
N GLU A 82 4.91 3.79 -2.45
CA GLU A 82 3.61 4.35 -2.04
C GLU A 82 3.01 5.33 -3.05
N ALA A 83 3.83 5.89 -3.93
CA ALA A 83 3.39 6.70 -5.07
C ALA A 83 3.01 5.85 -6.31
N GLY A 84 3.04 4.51 -6.20
CA GLY A 84 2.71 3.59 -7.30
C GLY A 84 3.92 3.19 -8.15
N GLY A 85 5.14 3.48 -7.71
CA GLY A 85 6.36 3.02 -8.37
C GLY A 85 6.53 1.50 -8.26
N ALA A 86 7.17 0.92 -9.27
CA ALA A 86 7.42 -0.51 -9.34
C ALA A 86 8.27 -1.01 -8.16
N ILE A 87 7.90 -2.16 -7.60
CA ILE A 87 8.64 -2.89 -6.59
C ILE A 87 9.38 -4.01 -7.30
N ASP A 88 10.67 -4.13 -7.07
CA ASP A 88 11.44 -5.24 -7.62
C ASP A 88 11.05 -6.58 -6.97
N ALA A 89 11.25 -7.68 -7.70
CA ALA A 89 10.78 -9.00 -7.31
C ALA A 89 11.29 -9.44 -5.92
N ARG A 90 12.54 -9.13 -5.57
CA ARG A 90 13.14 -9.48 -4.28
C ARG A 90 12.39 -8.81 -3.13
N HIS A 91 12.16 -7.51 -3.21
CA HIS A 91 11.44 -6.77 -2.17
C HIS A 91 9.96 -7.12 -2.14
N ALA A 92 9.33 -7.38 -3.29
CA ALA A 92 7.96 -7.85 -3.35
C ALA A 92 7.79 -9.19 -2.60
N LEU A 93 8.71 -10.15 -2.79
CA LEU A 93 8.71 -11.41 -2.06
C LEU A 93 8.92 -11.20 -0.54
N LYS A 94 9.88 -10.36 -0.14
CA LYS A 94 10.11 -10.05 1.27
C LYS A 94 8.89 -9.42 1.94
N LEU A 95 8.24 -8.48 1.26
CA LEU A 95 7.00 -7.84 1.75
C LEU A 95 5.83 -8.83 1.85
N ALA A 96 5.68 -9.74 0.89
CA ALA A 96 4.66 -10.79 0.95
C ALA A 96 4.89 -11.75 2.13
N ARG A 97 6.14 -12.13 2.39
CA ARG A 97 6.52 -12.95 3.55
C ARG A 97 6.29 -12.20 4.87
N LEU A 98 6.62 -10.91 4.91
CA LEU A 98 6.33 -10.04 6.05
C LEU A 98 4.83 -10.01 6.35
N GLN A 99 3.99 -9.84 5.32
CA GLN A 99 2.53 -9.88 5.47
C GLN A 99 2.05 -11.22 6.05
N ARG A 100 2.59 -12.32 5.56
CA ARG A 100 2.24 -13.68 6.02
C ARG A 100 2.58 -13.88 7.50
N VAL A 101 3.75 -13.45 7.94
CA VAL A 101 4.15 -13.53 9.35
C VAL A 101 3.32 -12.57 10.21
N LEU A 102 3.02 -11.36 9.73
CA LEU A 102 2.17 -10.41 10.45
C LEU A 102 0.75 -10.96 10.69
N THR A 103 0.17 -11.63 9.71
CA THR A 103 -1.14 -12.24 9.85
C THR A 103 -1.16 -13.27 11.00
N MET A 104 -0.10 -14.06 11.14
CA MET A 104 0.02 -15.00 12.26
C MET A 104 0.26 -14.30 13.59
N LEU A 105 1.05 -13.24 13.60
CA LEU A 105 1.33 -12.45 14.81
C LEU A 105 0.12 -11.69 15.32
N ASP A 106 -0.85 -11.38 14.46
CA ASP A 106 -2.02 -10.58 14.83
C ASP A 106 -2.83 -11.20 15.96
N ASP A 107 -2.91 -12.53 15.98
CA ASP A 107 -3.60 -13.31 17.00
C ASP A 107 -2.74 -13.60 18.24
N MET A 108 -1.43 -13.41 18.17
CA MET A 108 -0.49 -13.86 19.20
C MET A 108 0.09 -12.74 20.06
N VAL A 109 0.31 -11.57 19.47
CA VAL A 109 0.96 -10.46 20.16
C VAL A 109 0.21 -9.16 19.96
N THR A 110 0.25 -8.31 20.98
CA THR A 110 -0.34 -6.99 20.89
C THR A 110 0.41 -6.13 19.84
N ARG A 111 -0.30 -5.20 19.25
CA ARG A 111 0.23 -4.30 18.22
C ARG A 111 1.56 -3.65 18.62
N ALA A 112 1.69 -3.23 19.89
CA ALA A 112 2.89 -2.56 20.40
C ALA A 112 4.16 -3.41 20.26
N TYR A 113 4.06 -4.73 20.29
CA TYR A 113 5.20 -5.64 20.23
C TYR A 113 5.52 -6.17 18.84
N ARG A 114 4.65 -5.97 17.85
CA ARG A 114 4.86 -6.51 16.47
C ARG A 114 6.16 -6.02 15.85
N LEU A 115 6.40 -4.73 15.91
CA LEU A 115 7.65 -4.14 15.37
C LEU A 115 8.88 -4.70 16.09
N ALA A 116 8.84 -4.73 17.43
CA ALA A 116 9.92 -5.25 18.24
C ALA A 116 10.23 -6.72 17.93
N PHE A 117 9.21 -7.54 17.64
CA PHE A 117 9.40 -8.92 17.21
C PHE A 117 10.29 -9.02 15.98
N PHE A 118 10.08 -8.19 14.96
CA PHE A 118 10.88 -8.23 13.75
C PHE A 118 12.29 -7.67 13.91
N GLU A 119 12.49 -6.75 14.83
CA GLU A 119 13.77 -6.07 15.05
C GLU A 119 14.70 -6.76 16.06
N GLN A 120 14.14 -7.54 16.96
CA GLN A 120 14.92 -8.22 18.01
C GLN A 120 15.45 -9.56 17.53
N ALA A 121 16.67 -9.88 17.95
CA ALA A 121 17.24 -11.21 17.73
C ALA A 121 16.59 -12.23 18.68
N HIS A 122 16.13 -13.35 18.14
CA HIS A 122 15.45 -14.40 18.90
C HIS A 122 16.38 -15.59 19.15
N PRO A 123 16.55 -16.06 20.38
CA PRO A 123 17.39 -17.21 20.69
C PRO A 123 17.01 -18.47 19.89
N LEU A 124 15.72 -18.71 19.72
CA LEU A 124 15.19 -19.86 18.98
C LEU A 124 15.32 -19.72 17.44
N LEU A 125 15.74 -18.57 16.95
CA LEU A 125 16.04 -18.29 15.55
C LEU A 125 17.55 -18.06 15.36
N MET A 126 18.38 -18.79 16.10
CA MET A 126 19.85 -18.69 16.05
C MET A 126 20.36 -17.27 16.33
N HIS A 127 19.69 -16.52 17.20
CA HIS A 127 19.97 -15.12 17.51
C HIS A 127 19.88 -14.18 16.29
N LEU A 128 19.15 -14.58 15.25
CA LEU A 128 18.84 -13.74 14.07
C LEU A 128 17.54 -12.96 14.30
N ARG A 129 17.45 -11.81 13.64
CA ARG A 129 16.21 -11.03 13.61
C ARG A 129 15.24 -11.65 12.63
N PRO A 130 13.96 -11.82 12.95
CA PRO A 130 12.97 -12.35 12.04
C PRO A 130 12.93 -11.64 10.69
N ILE A 131 13.10 -10.31 10.67
CA ILE A 131 13.09 -9.54 9.42
C ILE A 131 14.20 -9.95 8.43
N ASP A 132 15.36 -10.36 8.94
CA ASP A 132 16.48 -10.79 8.08
C ASP A 132 16.23 -12.20 7.52
N LEU A 133 15.52 -13.05 8.26
CA LEU A 133 15.14 -14.38 7.82
C LEU A 133 14.08 -14.36 6.71
N LEU A 134 13.31 -13.27 6.56
CA LEU A 134 12.33 -13.12 5.49
C LEU A 134 12.95 -12.91 4.10
N ASP A 135 14.25 -12.80 3.99
CA ASP A 135 14.93 -12.75 2.68
C ASP A 135 14.86 -14.09 1.93
N THR A 136 14.67 -15.20 2.65
CA THR A 136 14.55 -16.55 2.09
C THR A 136 13.25 -17.23 2.49
N GLU A 137 12.82 -18.23 1.73
CA GLU A 137 11.63 -19.03 2.08
C GLU A 137 11.89 -19.96 3.25
N GLU A 138 13.08 -20.52 3.34
CA GLU A 138 13.52 -21.35 4.47
C GLU A 138 13.51 -20.59 5.77
N GLY A 139 14.05 -19.35 5.76
CA GLY A 139 14.04 -18.45 6.92
C GLY A 139 12.62 -18.08 7.33
N THR A 140 11.75 -17.78 6.37
CA THR A 140 10.34 -17.50 6.62
C THR A 140 9.64 -18.70 7.26
N THR A 141 9.90 -19.91 6.75
CA THR A 141 9.36 -21.15 7.32
C THR A 141 9.82 -21.37 8.74
N ALA A 142 11.10 -21.08 9.05
CA ALA A 142 11.63 -21.16 10.41
C ALA A 142 10.91 -20.20 11.37
N VAL A 143 10.66 -18.95 10.94
CA VAL A 143 9.90 -17.97 11.73
C VAL A 143 8.47 -18.45 11.97
N LEU A 144 7.77 -18.94 10.95
CA LEU A 144 6.39 -19.42 11.07
C LEU A 144 6.28 -20.63 12.00
N ARG A 145 7.18 -21.61 11.87
CA ARG A 145 7.22 -22.77 12.77
C ARG A 145 7.45 -22.37 14.22
N GLN A 146 8.31 -21.37 14.44
CA GLN A 146 8.54 -20.84 15.79
C GLN A 146 7.28 -20.21 16.37
N LEU A 147 6.51 -19.47 15.57
CA LEU A 147 5.25 -18.88 15.99
C LEU A 147 4.19 -19.97 16.24
N GLU A 148 4.08 -20.96 15.38
CA GLU A 148 3.18 -22.12 15.57
C GLU A 148 3.47 -22.85 16.88
N ALA A 149 4.75 -23.12 17.15
CA ALA A 149 5.16 -23.76 18.38
C ALA A 149 4.84 -22.91 19.63
N ALA A 150 5.01 -21.59 19.54
CA ALA A 150 4.60 -20.69 20.62
C ALA A 150 3.08 -20.65 20.83
N ALA A 151 2.30 -20.67 19.75
CA ALA A 151 0.83 -20.70 19.81
C ALA A 151 0.30 -21.99 20.44
N THR A 152 0.96 -23.12 20.20
CA THR A 152 0.56 -24.44 20.73
C THR A 152 1.11 -24.74 22.11
N GLY A 153 1.91 -23.83 22.70
CA GLY A 153 2.54 -24.06 24.00
C GLY A 153 3.63 -25.14 23.99
N ALA A 154 4.17 -25.50 22.83
CA ALA A 154 5.18 -26.57 22.66
C ALA A 154 6.52 -26.26 23.32
N PHE A 155 6.64 -25.14 24.01
CA PHE A 155 7.82 -24.73 24.82
C PHE A 155 7.59 -24.92 26.34
N ALA A 156 6.56 -25.63 26.72
CA ALA A 156 6.37 -25.98 28.11
C ALA A 156 7.30 -27.11 28.54
#